data_2aa7018a4cb42b813459975243363e86
#
_entry.id   2aa7018a4cb42b813459975243363e86
#
_cell.length_a   1.000
_cell.length_b   1.000
_cell.length_c   1.000
_cell.angle_alpha   90.00
_cell.angle_beta   90.00
_cell.angle_gamma   90.00
#
_symmetry.space_group_name_H-M   'P 1'
#
loop_
_entity.id
_entity.type
_entity.pdbx_description
1 polymer ?
#
loop_
_entity_poly.entity_id
_entity_poly.type
_entity_poly.pdbx_seq_one_letter_code
_entity_poly.pdbx_strand_id
1 'polypeptide(L)'
;METMEAAPSPPFQSPSRSSQQQLHFYLAVDRPQFKMETVVELLGVLGRRPWLPIVVCCSSRDELDALCSSLSTSPYISLAALYSDLAERERAMVIEKFRRATTNWNQQLNSVVEEGLDESETGKEAKKSHLVVVTDVCLPLLSSGESPLSARVLINYELPTKKETYTRRITTCLAPGGIVINMVVGGEVTTLKSLEESSGIIIAEMPINISEIL
;
A
#
# COMPACT_ATOMS: atom_id res chain seq x y z
N MET A 1 -56.68 14.18 34.94
CA MET A 1 -55.31 13.67 35.22
C MET A 1 -54.98 12.68 34.12
N GLU A 2 -54.46 13.21 33.00
CA GLU A 2 -54.01 12.36 31.89
C GLU A 2 -52.50 12.11 32.04
N THR A 3 -52.13 10.89 32.19
CA THR A 3 -50.74 10.44 32.23
C THR A 3 -50.20 10.35 30.80
N MET A 4 -49.29 11.26 30.45
CA MET A 4 -48.54 11.20 29.20
C MET A 4 -47.52 10.04 29.30
N GLU A 5 -47.75 9.01 28.50
CA GLU A 5 -46.85 7.89 28.28
C GLU A 5 -45.73 8.31 27.33
N ALA A 6 -44.47 8.30 27.82
CA ALA A 6 -43.31 8.66 27.02
C ALA A 6 -43.01 7.57 26.00
N ALA A 7 -42.92 7.94 24.73
CA ALA A 7 -42.51 7.04 23.63
C ALA A 7 -41.08 6.51 23.83
N PRO A 8 -40.82 5.23 23.54
CA PRO A 8 -39.47 4.67 23.64
C PRO A 8 -38.55 5.26 22.58
N SER A 9 -37.36 5.68 23.01
CA SER A 9 -36.29 6.14 22.14
C SER A 9 -35.85 5.01 21.17
N PRO A 10 -35.54 5.35 19.90
CA PRO A 10 -35.09 4.33 18.93
C PRO A 10 -33.76 3.74 19.37
N PRO A 11 -33.52 2.44 19.11
CA PRO A 11 -32.28 1.79 19.48
C PRO A 11 -31.11 2.44 18.72
N PHE A 12 -30.03 2.74 19.46
CA PHE A 12 -28.74 3.14 18.90
C PHE A 12 -28.29 2.07 17.90
N GLN A 13 -28.42 2.38 16.62
CA GLN A 13 -27.83 1.58 15.57
C GLN A 13 -26.31 1.82 15.67
N SER A 14 -25.58 0.79 16.11
CA SER A 14 -24.14 0.72 15.96
C SER A 14 -23.81 0.97 14.49
N PRO A 15 -22.81 1.81 14.15
CA PRO A 15 -22.41 1.99 12.77
C PRO A 15 -21.99 0.62 12.23
N SER A 16 -22.78 0.07 11.32
CA SER A 16 -22.43 -1.07 10.51
C SER A 16 -21.04 -0.81 9.96
N ARG A 17 -20.09 -1.76 10.12
CA ARG A 17 -18.76 -1.76 9.50
C ARG A 17 -18.96 -1.41 8.02
N SER A 18 -18.82 -0.12 7.71
CA SER A 18 -18.83 0.37 6.34
C SER A 18 -17.74 -0.40 5.59
N SER A 19 -18.10 -0.95 4.44
CA SER A 19 -17.22 -1.51 3.43
C SER A 19 -15.85 -0.82 3.50
N GLN A 20 -14.77 -1.59 3.63
CA GLN A 20 -13.40 -1.15 3.82
C GLN A 20 -13.01 -0.16 2.71
N GLN A 21 -13.27 1.12 2.95
CA GLN A 21 -12.97 2.18 2.01
C GLN A 21 -11.46 2.35 1.97
N GLN A 22 -10.91 2.40 0.76
CA GLN A 22 -9.49 2.70 0.56
C GLN A 22 -9.19 4.13 1.00
N LEU A 23 -8.06 4.32 1.64
CA LEU A 23 -7.59 5.63 2.09
C LEU A 23 -6.51 6.13 1.11
N HIS A 24 -6.66 7.35 0.66
CA HIS A 24 -5.74 7.98 -0.28
C HIS A 24 -5.08 9.18 0.37
N PHE A 25 -3.74 9.19 0.32
CA PHE A 25 -2.93 10.27 0.86
C PHE A 25 -1.96 10.80 -0.19
N TYR A 26 -1.54 12.05 -0.01
CA TYR A 26 -0.38 12.58 -0.69
C TYR A 26 0.73 12.91 0.31
N LEU A 27 1.97 12.69 -0.12
CA LEU A 27 3.19 13.09 0.56
C LEU A 27 3.87 14.16 -0.29
N ALA A 28 3.87 15.40 0.21
CA ALA A 28 4.51 16.50 -0.48
C ALA A 28 6.03 16.37 -0.42
N VAL A 29 6.68 16.49 -1.58
CA VAL A 29 8.14 16.53 -1.72
C VAL A 29 8.53 17.89 -2.29
N ASP A 30 9.41 18.61 -1.60
CA ASP A 30 9.78 19.98 -1.99
C ASP A 30 10.34 20.04 -3.42
N ARG A 31 11.27 19.14 -3.75
CA ARG A 31 11.93 19.11 -5.06
C ARG A 31 12.11 17.67 -5.56
N PRO A 32 12.13 17.45 -6.89
CA PRO A 32 12.32 16.12 -7.47
C PRO A 32 13.56 15.37 -6.96
N GLN A 33 14.66 16.08 -6.71
CA GLN A 33 15.91 15.48 -6.21
C GLN A 33 15.80 14.87 -4.82
N PHE A 34 14.84 15.29 -3.99
CA PHE A 34 14.64 14.73 -2.65
C PHE A 34 13.66 13.55 -2.64
N LYS A 35 13.07 13.23 -3.78
CA LYS A 35 12.03 12.20 -3.87
C LYS A 35 12.55 10.82 -3.47
N MET A 36 13.76 10.46 -3.90
CA MET A 36 14.39 9.19 -3.54
C MET A 36 14.66 9.09 -2.04
N GLU A 37 15.26 10.13 -1.44
CA GLU A 37 15.52 10.19 -0.01
C GLU A 37 14.21 10.07 0.79
N THR A 38 13.20 10.83 0.41
CA THR A 38 11.88 10.80 1.08
C THR A 38 11.23 9.42 1.04
N VAL A 39 11.26 8.71 -0.10
CA VAL A 39 10.68 7.36 -0.17
C VAL A 39 11.48 6.34 0.62
N VAL A 40 12.80 6.47 0.65
CA VAL A 40 13.68 5.59 1.45
C VAL A 40 13.40 5.78 2.94
N GLU A 41 13.24 7.01 3.41
CA GLU A 41 12.86 7.33 4.79
C GLU A 41 11.47 6.78 5.13
N LEU A 42 10.49 7.00 4.27
CA LEU A 42 9.13 6.46 4.42
C LEU A 42 9.16 4.93 4.54
N LEU A 43 9.87 4.26 3.63
CA LEU A 43 10.01 2.81 3.64
C LEU A 43 10.82 2.30 4.85
N GLY A 44 11.75 3.11 5.36
CA GLY A 44 12.46 2.83 6.61
C GLY A 44 11.53 2.76 7.82
N VAL A 45 10.49 3.59 7.85
CA VAL A 45 9.45 3.58 8.90
C VAL A 45 8.49 2.41 8.69
N LEU A 46 7.96 2.25 7.47
CA LEU A 46 7.02 1.18 7.12
C LEU A 46 7.66 -0.21 7.28
N GLY A 47 8.92 -0.35 6.90
CA GLY A 47 9.68 -1.60 6.92
C GLY A 47 9.84 -2.22 8.31
N ARG A 48 9.66 -1.45 9.37
CA ARG A 48 9.72 -1.94 10.76
C ARG A 48 8.47 -2.73 11.16
N ARG A 49 7.42 -2.73 10.33
CA ARG A 49 6.22 -3.51 10.58
C ARG A 49 6.36 -4.91 9.98
N PRO A 50 6.36 -5.96 10.81
CA PRO A 50 6.50 -7.34 10.34
C PRO A 50 5.43 -7.69 9.31
N TRP A 51 5.85 -8.37 8.23
CA TRP A 51 4.97 -8.87 7.17
C TRP A 51 4.22 -7.82 6.35
N LEU A 52 4.35 -6.51 6.65
CA LEU A 52 3.61 -5.48 5.93
C LEU A 52 3.84 -5.61 4.41
N PRO A 53 2.80 -5.89 3.62
CA PRO A 53 2.92 -6.00 2.17
C PRO A 53 2.81 -4.62 1.54
N ILE A 54 3.88 -4.18 0.87
CA ILE A 54 4.01 -2.86 0.24
C ILE A 54 4.28 -3.05 -1.25
N VAL A 55 3.61 -2.26 -2.08
CA VAL A 55 3.94 -2.12 -3.51
C VAL A 55 4.35 -0.69 -3.80
N VAL A 56 5.44 -0.51 -4.53
CA VAL A 56 5.86 0.80 -5.08
C VAL A 56 5.73 0.75 -6.58
N CYS A 57 4.93 1.66 -7.15
CA CYS A 57 4.76 1.82 -8.59
C CYS A 57 5.63 2.94 -9.12
N CYS A 58 6.41 2.63 -10.15
CA CYS A 58 7.24 3.55 -10.92
C CYS A 58 6.77 3.63 -12.37
N SER A 59 7.15 4.69 -13.08
CA SER A 59 6.81 4.86 -14.48
C SER A 59 7.88 4.30 -15.42
N SER A 60 9.13 4.16 -14.95
CA SER A 60 10.26 3.70 -15.76
C SER A 60 11.09 2.62 -15.07
N ARG A 61 11.86 1.88 -15.90
CA ARG A 61 12.82 0.89 -15.39
C ARG A 61 13.98 1.54 -14.65
N ASP A 62 14.44 2.69 -15.10
CA ASP A 62 15.56 3.40 -14.46
C ASP A 62 15.22 3.80 -13.01
N GLU A 63 14.00 4.29 -12.78
CA GLU A 63 13.51 4.60 -11.44
C GLU A 63 13.35 3.34 -10.57
N LEU A 64 12.86 2.24 -11.17
CA LEU A 64 12.77 0.95 -10.49
C LEU A 64 14.15 0.46 -10.05
N ASP A 65 15.15 0.51 -10.94
CA ASP A 65 16.53 0.09 -10.64
C ASP A 65 17.17 0.98 -9.57
N ALA A 66 16.95 2.29 -9.63
CA ALA A 66 17.43 3.25 -8.64
C ALA A 66 16.82 2.98 -7.25
N LEU A 67 15.51 2.72 -7.18
CA LEU A 67 14.81 2.34 -5.94
C LEU A 67 15.34 1.03 -5.37
N CYS A 68 15.48 0.00 -6.20
CA CYS A 68 16.02 -1.28 -5.77
C CYS A 68 17.45 -1.16 -5.24
N SER A 69 18.29 -0.37 -5.90
CA SER A 69 19.65 -0.10 -5.47
C SER A 69 19.68 0.58 -4.09
N SER A 70 18.89 1.64 -3.92
CA SER A 70 18.83 2.41 -2.68
C SER A 70 18.29 1.62 -1.49
N LEU A 71 17.43 0.62 -1.74
CA LEU A 71 16.78 -0.19 -0.71
C LEU A 71 17.46 -1.53 -0.46
N SER A 72 18.45 -1.92 -1.30
CA SER A 72 19.11 -3.23 -1.26
C SER A 72 19.74 -3.58 0.09
N THR A 73 20.19 -2.58 0.84
CA THR A 73 20.84 -2.73 2.14
C THR A 73 19.89 -2.59 3.34
N SER A 74 18.60 -2.39 3.09
CA SER A 74 17.63 -2.22 4.18
C SER A 74 17.44 -3.50 4.99
N PRO A 75 17.73 -3.52 6.30
CA PRO A 75 17.65 -4.74 7.10
C PRO A 75 16.21 -5.19 7.39
N TYR A 76 15.23 -4.28 7.24
CA TYR A 76 13.83 -4.51 7.62
C TYR A 76 12.92 -4.85 6.43
N ILE A 77 13.46 -4.82 5.21
CA ILE A 77 12.69 -4.99 3.98
C ILE A 77 13.16 -6.23 3.22
N SER A 78 12.22 -7.10 2.86
CA SER A 78 12.41 -8.14 1.85
C SER A 78 12.01 -7.57 0.50
N LEU A 79 12.99 -7.16 -0.29
CA LEU A 79 12.80 -6.47 -1.56
C LEU A 79 12.67 -7.46 -2.71
N ALA A 80 11.74 -7.21 -3.62
CA ALA A 80 11.64 -7.85 -4.93
C ALA A 80 11.21 -6.82 -5.99
N ALA A 81 11.49 -7.11 -7.26
CA ALA A 81 11.10 -6.27 -8.37
C ALA A 81 10.44 -7.11 -9.47
N LEU A 82 9.44 -6.54 -10.15
CA LEU A 82 8.82 -7.13 -11.31
C LEU A 82 9.30 -6.42 -12.57
N TYR A 83 10.19 -7.08 -13.29
CA TYR A 83 10.72 -6.63 -14.58
C TYR A 83 9.94 -7.24 -15.74
N SER A 84 9.92 -6.53 -16.87
CA SER A 84 9.28 -6.99 -18.10
C SER A 84 9.98 -8.18 -18.77
N ASP A 85 11.25 -8.38 -18.46
CA ASP A 85 12.11 -9.44 -18.99
C ASP A 85 12.33 -10.61 -18.01
N LEU A 86 11.61 -10.63 -16.87
CA LEU A 86 11.59 -11.78 -15.99
C LEU A 86 11.00 -13.01 -16.70
N ALA A 87 11.67 -14.17 -16.54
CA ALA A 87 11.07 -15.44 -16.91
C ALA A 87 9.75 -15.65 -16.13
N GLU A 88 8.76 -16.26 -16.79
CA GLU A 88 7.43 -16.50 -16.20
C GLU A 88 7.50 -17.20 -14.83
N ARG A 89 8.42 -18.17 -14.70
CA ARG A 89 8.67 -18.89 -13.43
C ARG A 89 9.17 -17.94 -12.32
N GLU A 90 10.10 -17.04 -12.65
CA GLU A 90 10.66 -16.09 -11.69
C GLU A 90 9.60 -15.08 -11.27
N ARG A 91 8.82 -14.57 -12.22
CA ARG A 91 7.67 -13.69 -11.97
C ARG A 91 6.67 -14.37 -11.02
N ALA A 92 6.30 -15.61 -11.30
CA ALA A 92 5.38 -16.37 -10.46
C ALA A 92 5.92 -16.57 -9.04
N MET A 93 7.23 -16.82 -8.89
CA MET A 93 7.87 -16.94 -7.57
C MET A 93 7.81 -15.64 -6.77
N VAL A 94 8.07 -14.49 -7.40
CA VAL A 94 7.97 -13.17 -6.75
C VAL A 94 6.54 -12.92 -6.27
N ILE A 95 5.55 -13.13 -7.13
CA ILE A 95 4.13 -12.92 -6.81
C ILE A 95 3.70 -13.85 -5.68
N GLU A 96 4.08 -15.14 -5.72
CA GLU A 96 3.72 -16.11 -4.69
C GLU A 96 4.36 -15.80 -3.33
N LYS A 97 5.64 -15.40 -3.32
CA LYS A 97 6.31 -14.95 -2.08
C LYS A 97 5.60 -13.74 -1.47
N PHE A 98 5.20 -12.79 -2.30
CA PHE A 98 4.46 -11.61 -1.85
C PHE A 98 3.06 -11.96 -1.33
N ARG A 99 2.36 -12.89 -1.99
CA ARG A 99 1.04 -13.38 -1.53
C ARG A 99 1.12 -14.01 -0.14
N ARG A 100 2.17 -14.80 0.14
CA ARG A 100 2.39 -15.38 1.47
C ARG A 100 2.56 -14.29 2.53
N ALA A 101 3.32 -13.24 2.22
CA ALA A 101 3.45 -12.09 3.13
C ALA A 101 2.09 -11.42 3.41
N THR A 102 1.27 -11.23 2.39
CA THR A 102 -0.09 -10.68 2.55
C THR A 102 -0.97 -11.57 3.43
N THR A 103 -0.89 -12.89 3.25
CA THR A 103 -1.62 -13.85 4.09
C THR A 103 -1.18 -13.76 5.55
N ASN A 104 0.13 -13.73 5.79
CA ASN A 104 0.68 -13.61 7.14
C ASN A 104 0.28 -12.29 7.81
N TRP A 105 0.32 -11.17 7.07
CA TRP A 105 -0.16 -9.88 7.56
C TRP A 105 -1.62 -9.95 8.00
N ASN A 106 -2.49 -10.52 7.18
CA ASN A 106 -3.92 -10.64 7.49
C ASN A 106 -4.18 -11.56 8.70
N GLN A 107 -3.38 -12.61 8.85
CA GLN A 107 -3.46 -13.51 10.01
C GLN A 107 -3.05 -12.79 11.30
N GLN A 108 -1.98 -11.99 11.28
CA GLN A 108 -1.56 -11.20 12.43
C GLN A 108 -2.61 -10.17 12.87
N LEU A 109 -3.27 -9.52 11.92
CA LEU A 109 -4.37 -8.60 12.24
C LEU A 109 -5.54 -9.29 12.93
N ASN A 110 -5.77 -10.56 12.63
CA ASN A 110 -6.86 -11.35 13.23
C ASN A 110 -6.45 -12.05 14.53
N SER A 111 -5.15 -12.24 14.79
CA SER A 111 -4.62 -12.96 15.95
C SER A 111 -4.26 -12.08 17.15
N VAL A 112 -4.63 -10.81 17.17
CA VAL A 112 -4.43 -9.89 18.33
C VAL A 112 -5.15 -10.33 19.61
N VAL A 113 -5.68 -11.58 19.67
CA VAL A 113 -6.42 -12.14 20.82
C VAL A 113 -5.62 -13.19 21.62
N GLU A 114 -4.49 -13.70 21.12
CA GLU A 114 -3.71 -14.70 21.87
C GLU A 114 -2.20 -14.41 21.84
N GLU A 115 -1.70 -13.78 22.90
CA GLU A 115 -0.26 -13.71 23.20
C GLU A 115 0.24 -15.10 23.65
N GLY A 116 1.11 -15.70 22.84
CA GLY A 116 1.86 -16.90 23.18
C GLY A 116 3.23 -16.85 22.52
N LEU A 117 4.26 -16.61 23.34
CA LEU A 117 5.67 -16.56 22.98
C LEU A 117 6.14 -17.89 22.38
N ASP A 118 6.72 -17.87 21.21
CA ASP A 118 7.70 -18.86 20.79
C ASP A 118 8.80 -18.20 19.94
N GLU A 119 9.96 -17.97 20.57
CA GLU A 119 11.16 -17.42 19.93
C GLU A 119 12.04 -18.56 19.42
N SER A 120 11.82 -18.99 18.18
CA SER A 120 12.79 -19.84 17.47
C SER A 120 13.62 -19.04 16.49
N GLU A 121 14.93 -19.34 16.40
CA GLU A 121 15.93 -18.58 15.62
C GLU A 121 15.71 -18.53 14.09
N THR A 122 14.75 -19.26 13.55
CA THR A 122 14.25 -19.10 12.18
C THR A 122 13.48 -17.80 11.96
N GLY A 123 13.27 -17.01 13.02
CA GLY A 123 12.40 -15.83 13.06
C GLY A 123 12.97 -14.52 12.52
N LYS A 124 14.27 -14.41 12.18
CA LYS A 124 14.85 -13.11 11.78
C LYS A 124 14.52 -12.70 10.35
N GLU A 125 14.38 -13.64 9.41
CA GLU A 125 13.85 -13.33 8.08
C GLU A 125 12.33 -13.21 8.05
N ALA A 126 11.66 -13.84 8.98
CA ALA A 126 10.21 -13.87 9.09
C ALA A 126 9.56 -12.53 9.52
N LYS A 127 10.35 -11.62 10.11
CA LYS A 127 9.83 -10.36 10.67
C LYS A 127 10.00 -9.14 9.74
N LYS A 128 10.45 -9.33 8.48
CA LYS A 128 10.62 -8.23 7.52
C LYS A 128 9.29 -7.85 6.87
N SER A 129 9.13 -6.58 6.54
CA SER A 129 8.09 -6.17 5.59
C SER A 129 8.45 -6.65 4.19
N HIS A 130 7.44 -6.85 3.34
CA HIS A 130 7.64 -7.31 1.97
C HIS A 130 7.33 -6.20 0.99
N LEU A 131 8.32 -5.83 0.19
CA LEU A 131 8.23 -4.78 -0.80
C LEU A 131 8.41 -5.35 -2.20
N VAL A 132 7.44 -5.03 -3.08
CA VAL A 132 7.57 -5.24 -4.52
C VAL A 132 7.62 -3.89 -5.22
N VAL A 133 8.66 -3.66 -6.02
CA VAL A 133 8.74 -2.50 -6.91
C VAL A 133 8.32 -2.94 -8.32
N VAL A 134 7.44 -2.19 -8.95
CA VAL A 134 6.84 -2.56 -10.24
C VAL A 134 6.63 -1.34 -11.13
N THR A 135 6.81 -1.52 -12.44
CA THR A 135 6.41 -0.52 -13.44
C THR A 135 5.00 -0.79 -13.96
N ASP A 136 4.37 0.23 -14.56
CA ASP A 136 3.01 0.09 -15.09
C ASP A 136 2.85 -1.03 -16.13
N VAL A 137 3.90 -1.31 -16.91
CA VAL A 137 3.88 -2.39 -17.92
C VAL A 137 3.99 -3.79 -17.29
N CYS A 138 4.46 -3.88 -16.05
CA CYS A 138 4.67 -5.14 -15.33
C CYS A 138 3.56 -5.44 -14.30
N LEU A 139 2.54 -4.58 -14.19
CA LEU A 139 1.39 -4.81 -13.32
C LEU A 139 0.68 -6.12 -13.70
N PRO A 140 0.06 -6.82 -12.71
CA PRO A 140 -0.72 -8.02 -12.98
C PRO A 140 -1.77 -7.82 -14.07
N LEU A 141 -1.88 -8.81 -14.97
CA LEU A 141 -2.86 -8.83 -16.05
C LEU A 141 -4.10 -9.60 -15.60
N LEU A 142 -5.04 -8.91 -14.95
CA LEU A 142 -6.28 -9.52 -14.44
C LEU A 142 -7.12 -10.15 -15.56
N SER A 143 -7.07 -9.58 -16.78
CA SER A 143 -7.73 -10.13 -17.97
C SER A 143 -7.18 -11.48 -18.43
N SER A 144 -5.93 -11.79 -18.06
CA SER A 144 -5.27 -13.08 -18.36
C SER A 144 -5.36 -14.07 -17.20
N GLY A 145 -6.12 -13.73 -16.15
CA GLY A 145 -6.33 -14.60 -14.98
C GLY A 145 -5.24 -14.46 -13.90
N GLU A 146 -4.29 -13.49 -14.02
CA GLU A 146 -3.39 -13.20 -12.90
C GLU A 146 -4.17 -12.60 -11.73
N SER A 147 -3.81 -12.99 -10.53
CA SER A 147 -4.40 -12.44 -9.31
C SER A 147 -3.75 -11.10 -8.95
N PRO A 148 -4.51 -10.16 -8.33
CA PRO A 148 -3.93 -8.92 -7.81
C PRO A 148 -2.91 -9.20 -6.70
N LEU A 149 -1.96 -8.27 -6.49
CA LEU A 149 -0.93 -8.38 -5.45
C LEU A 149 -1.53 -8.25 -4.04
N SER A 150 -2.62 -7.52 -3.89
CA SER A 150 -3.36 -7.33 -2.63
C SER A 150 -2.49 -6.77 -1.48
N ALA A 151 -1.67 -5.75 -1.79
CA ALA A 151 -0.85 -5.06 -0.80
C ALA A 151 -1.70 -4.27 0.22
N ARG A 152 -1.19 -4.08 1.41
CA ARG A 152 -1.77 -3.15 2.40
C ARG A 152 -1.45 -1.70 2.07
N VAL A 153 -0.27 -1.44 1.53
CA VAL A 153 0.20 -0.09 1.14
C VAL A 153 0.64 -0.09 -0.31
N LEU A 154 0.12 0.86 -1.07
CA LEU A 154 0.54 1.19 -2.43
C LEU A 154 1.17 2.58 -2.43
N ILE A 155 2.41 2.69 -2.87
CA ILE A 155 3.10 3.97 -3.05
C ILE A 155 3.22 4.27 -4.53
N ASN A 156 2.64 5.36 -4.97
CA ASN A 156 2.90 5.94 -6.28
C ASN A 156 4.15 6.81 -6.17
N TYR A 157 5.32 6.25 -6.52
CA TYR A 157 6.58 7.00 -6.54
C TYR A 157 6.53 8.14 -7.53
N GLU A 158 5.93 7.89 -8.69
CA GLU A 158 5.57 8.92 -9.65
C GLU A 158 4.05 8.96 -9.78
N LEU A 159 3.51 10.17 -9.67
CA LEU A 159 2.08 10.41 -9.76
C LEU A 159 1.59 10.10 -11.19
N PRO A 160 0.63 9.18 -11.38
CA PRO A 160 0.06 8.96 -12.71
C PRO A 160 -0.67 10.20 -13.21
N THR A 161 -0.48 10.54 -14.47
CA THR A 161 -1.16 11.67 -15.12
C THR A 161 -2.58 11.33 -15.59
N LYS A 162 -2.89 10.03 -15.69
CA LYS A 162 -4.18 9.53 -16.21
C LYS A 162 -4.92 8.76 -15.10
N LYS A 163 -6.21 9.00 -14.99
CA LYS A 163 -7.13 8.27 -14.11
C LYS A 163 -7.07 6.76 -14.33
N GLU A 164 -7.01 6.32 -15.58
CA GLU A 164 -6.99 4.90 -15.94
C GLU A 164 -5.76 4.20 -15.35
N THR A 165 -4.59 4.85 -15.42
CA THR A 165 -3.36 4.33 -14.83
C THR A 165 -3.47 4.28 -13.30
N TYR A 166 -3.99 5.33 -12.68
CA TYR A 166 -4.22 5.39 -11.25
C TYR A 166 -5.14 4.25 -10.78
N THR A 167 -6.31 4.11 -11.42
CA THR A 167 -7.27 3.05 -11.12
C THR A 167 -6.67 1.65 -11.34
N ARG A 168 -5.91 1.46 -12.42
CA ARG A 168 -5.25 0.19 -12.71
C ARG A 168 -4.24 -0.18 -11.63
N ARG A 169 -3.39 0.74 -11.18
CA ARG A 169 -2.46 0.49 -10.07
C ARG A 169 -3.22 0.04 -8.81
N ILE A 170 -4.29 0.72 -8.47
CA ILE A 170 -5.12 0.37 -7.30
C ILE A 170 -5.71 -1.03 -7.43
N THR A 171 -6.40 -1.31 -8.55
CA THR A 171 -7.11 -2.58 -8.75
C THR A 171 -6.18 -3.78 -8.86
N THR A 172 -4.95 -3.60 -9.35
CA THR A 172 -3.97 -4.68 -9.51
C THR A 172 -3.04 -4.86 -8.31
N CYS A 173 -2.84 -3.81 -7.52
CA CYS A 173 -1.85 -3.85 -6.43
C CYS A 173 -2.43 -3.83 -5.04
N LEU A 174 -3.59 -3.20 -4.80
CA LEU A 174 -4.06 -2.87 -3.46
C LEU A 174 -5.16 -3.82 -2.98
N ALA A 175 -5.11 -4.18 -1.70
CA ALA A 175 -6.17 -4.90 -1.02
C ALA A 175 -7.37 -3.99 -0.71
N PRO A 176 -8.58 -4.54 -0.51
CA PRO A 176 -9.70 -3.79 0.06
C PRO A 176 -9.31 -3.15 1.40
N GLY A 177 -9.67 -1.89 1.60
CA GLY A 177 -9.28 -1.12 2.79
C GLY A 177 -7.79 -0.77 2.88
N GLY A 178 -7.04 -0.96 1.80
CA GLY A 178 -5.63 -0.59 1.72
C GLY A 178 -5.42 0.93 1.64
N ILE A 179 -4.17 1.33 1.70
CA ILE A 179 -3.72 2.71 1.76
C ILE A 179 -2.92 3.04 0.51
N VAL A 180 -3.27 4.15 -0.14
CA VAL A 180 -2.51 4.71 -1.27
C VAL A 180 -1.75 5.94 -0.80
N ILE A 181 -0.46 6.00 -1.06
CA ILE A 181 0.39 7.15 -0.80
C ILE A 181 0.93 7.66 -2.13
N ASN A 182 0.59 8.89 -2.47
CA ASN A 182 1.04 9.55 -3.70
C ASN A 182 2.17 10.51 -3.37
N MET A 183 3.37 10.29 -3.91
CA MET A 183 4.46 11.24 -3.78
C MET A 183 4.27 12.37 -4.80
N VAL A 184 4.17 13.60 -4.31
CA VAL A 184 3.80 14.77 -5.12
C VAL A 184 4.86 15.84 -5.00
N VAL A 185 5.51 16.20 -6.09
CA VAL A 185 6.42 17.35 -6.14
C VAL A 185 5.65 18.62 -6.52
N GLY A 186 6.21 19.79 -6.22
CA GLY A 186 5.51 21.08 -6.32
C GLY A 186 4.79 21.35 -7.63
N GLY A 187 5.32 20.90 -8.80
CA GLY A 187 4.68 21.06 -10.11
C GLY A 187 3.52 20.10 -10.40
N GLU A 188 3.29 19.09 -9.55
CA GLU A 188 2.29 18.03 -9.76
C GLU A 188 0.95 18.27 -9.05
N VAL A 189 0.80 19.38 -8.31
CA VAL A 189 -0.43 19.68 -7.55
C VAL A 189 -1.67 19.75 -8.46
N THR A 190 -1.53 20.30 -9.66
CA THR A 190 -2.64 20.35 -10.64
C THR A 190 -3.03 18.95 -11.12
N THR A 191 -2.06 18.07 -11.31
CA THR A 191 -2.29 16.66 -11.68
C THR A 191 -3.00 15.92 -10.55
N LEU A 192 -2.58 16.13 -9.30
CA LEU A 192 -3.23 15.55 -8.13
C LEU A 192 -4.71 15.95 -8.04
N LYS A 193 -5.01 17.24 -8.16
CA LYS A 193 -6.40 17.74 -8.16
C LYS A 193 -7.24 17.18 -9.30
N SER A 194 -6.65 17.09 -10.50
CA SER A 194 -7.34 16.48 -11.66
C SER A 194 -7.66 15.00 -11.43
N LEU A 195 -6.77 14.27 -10.75
CA LEU A 195 -7.02 12.87 -10.37
C LEU A 195 -8.15 12.76 -9.34
N GLU A 196 -8.18 13.62 -8.32
CA GLU A 196 -9.26 13.68 -7.33
C GLU A 196 -10.62 13.90 -8.01
N GLU A 197 -10.72 14.96 -8.80
CA GLU A 197 -11.95 15.35 -9.49
C GLU A 197 -12.42 14.25 -10.45
N SER A 198 -11.52 13.74 -11.30
CA SER A 198 -11.89 12.76 -12.32
C SER A 198 -12.24 11.38 -11.71
N SER A 199 -11.65 11.03 -10.58
CA SER A 199 -11.86 9.74 -9.90
C SER A 199 -12.97 9.78 -8.85
N GLY A 200 -13.40 10.98 -8.43
CA GLY A 200 -14.37 11.15 -7.36
C GLY A 200 -13.88 10.66 -6.00
N ILE A 201 -12.57 10.72 -5.77
CA ILE A 201 -11.89 10.30 -4.53
C ILE A 201 -11.36 11.53 -3.79
N ILE A 202 -11.16 11.40 -2.50
CA ILE A 202 -10.50 12.42 -1.68
C ILE A 202 -9.10 11.95 -1.38
N ILE A 203 -8.09 12.76 -1.71
CA ILE A 203 -6.68 12.50 -1.40
C ILE A 203 -6.24 13.48 -0.31
N ALA A 204 -6.17 13.02 0.92
CA ALA A 204 -5.79 13.83 2.07
C ALA A 204 -4.27 13.97 2.20
N GLU A 205 -3.82 14.97 2.95
CA GLU A 205 -2.41 15.04 3.33
C GLU A 205 -2.05 13.87 4.26
N MET A 206 -0.87 13.28 4.05
CA MET A 206 -0.42 12.16 4.87
C MET A 206 -0.16 12.66 6.30
N PRO A 207 -0.68 11.99 7.34
CA PRO A 207 -0.39 12.37 8.73
C PRO A 207 1.09 12.21 9.04
N ILE A 208 1.62 13.03 9.95
CA ILE A 208 3.02 12.98 10.39
C ILE A 208 3.36 11.60 10.96
N ASN A 209 2.41 11.02 11.70
CA ASN A 209 2.55 9.67 12.25
C ASN A 209 1.82 8.65 11.37
N ILE A 210 2.54 8.03 10.45
CA ILE A 210 1.98 7.01 9.55
C ILE A 210 1.38 5.80 10.30
N SER A 211 1.75 5.58 11.54
CA SER A 211 1.19 4.49 12.37
C SER A 211 -0.28 4.67 12.66
N GLU A 212 -0.81 5.89 12.52
CA GLU A 212 -2.24 6.18 12.74
C GLU A 212 -3.14 5.66 11.62
N ILE A 213 -2.57 5.39 10.44
CA ILE A 213 -3.30 4.94 9.26
C ILE A 213 -3.04 3.47 8.89
N LEU A 214 -2.10 2.82 9.53
CA LEU A 214 -1.76 1.40 9.36
C LEU A 214 -2.53 0.53 10.35
#